data_138a4b8ea9a7d97547f4465c9eb59dac
#
_entry.id   138a4b8ea9a7d97547f4465c9eb59dac
#
_cell.length_a   1.000
_cell.length_b   1.000
_cell.length_c   1.000
_cell.angle_alpha   90.00
_cell.angle_beta   90.00
_cell.angle_gamma   90.00
#
_symmetry.space_group_name_H-M   'P 1'
#
loop_
_entity.id
_entity.type
_entity.pdbx_description
1 polymer ?
#
loop_
_entity_poly.entity_id
_entity_poly.type
_entity_poly.pdbx_seq_one_letter_code
_entity_poly.pdbx_strand_id
1 'polypeptide(L)'
;MVNLELYKIFVIVSNELNVTKASERLNISQPAVTKHIKNLENIIGTTLFKGSNKGLMLTEMGLKLYESLKNPINEIIKIDNNFSKDKTVNIGSHNHLLNMIFGECINKFYLEYPHINLNLKCLETNEMLKMLENKELDIVFSKKVNDFILRDIKYLHIGFLNDIFIANKNSNFANRIVSKKELKNTTIYVPRKYAQTVTRLVNLLNNSNLNLKNSSYNTILELASKSNSLGLITKEYLDPTKLKKYNLVELKTELNLEPIEFGIYFNLDRKKEVNFLIKIIKENFKIQS
;
A
#
# COMPACT_ATOMS: atom_id res chain seq x y z
N MET A 1 10.70 -0.38 -38.95
CA MET A 1 11.14 -0.99 -37.67
C MET A 1 10.38 -0.29 -36.57
N VAL A 2 9.64 -1.02 -35.74
CA VAL A 2 8.85 -0.41 -34.68
C VAL A 2 9.77 -0.01 -33.54
N ASN A 3 9.59 1.22 -33.04
CA ASN A 3 10.34 1.71 -31.89
C ASN A 3 9.84 1.02 -30.60
N LEU A 4 10.74 0.33 -29.90
CA LEU A 4 10.46 -0.37 -28.64
C LEU A 4 9.78 0.53 -27.59
N GLU A 5 10.09 1.83 -27.60
CA GLU A 5 9.49 2.83 -26.72
C GLU A 5 7.97 2.90 -26.88
N LEU A 6 7.45 2.81 -28.12
CA LEU A 6 6.02 2.80 -28.37
C LEU A 6 5.32 1.60 -27.74
N TYR A 7 5.96 0.43 -27.77
CA TYR A 7 5.44 -0.78 -27.13
C TYR A 7 5.49 -0.68 -25.59
N LYS A 8 6.55 -0.11 -25.02
CA LYS A 8 6.64 0.18 -23.59
C LYS A 8 5.47 1.09 -23.15
N ILE A 9 5.26 2.20 -23.86
CA ILE A 9 4.16 3.13 -23.57
C ILE A 9 2.81 2.43 -23.69
N PHE A 10 2.60 1.64 -24.75
CA PHE A 10 1.36 0.88 -24.95
C PHE A 10 1.07 -0.06 -23.77
N VAL A 11 2.05 -0.85 -23.32
CA VAL A 11 1.88 -1.77 -22.19
C VAL A 11 1.54 -1.00 -20.90
N ILE A 12 2.18 0.14 -20.66
CA ILE A 12 1.89 0.96 -19.47
C ILE A 12 0.47 1.56 -19.55
N VAL A 13 0.06 2.10 -20.68
CA VAL A 13 -1.31 2.63 -20.87
C VAL A 13 -2.35 1.51 -20.73
N SER A 14 -2.04 0.29 -21.22
CA SER A 14 -2.92 -0.88 -21.07
C SER A 14 -3.09 -1.33 -19.61
N ASN A 15 -2.06 -1.19 -18.80
CA ASN A 15 -2.13 -1.50 -17.36
C ASN A 15 -3.00 -0.48 -16.61
N GLU A 16 -2.89 0.81 -16.95
CA GLU A 16 -3.58 1.89 -16.24
C GLU A 16 -5.01 2.12 -16.74
N LEU A 17 -5.29 1.81 -18.01
CA LEU A 17 -6.55 2.15 -18.72
C LEU A 17 -6.98 3.61 -18.52
N ASN A 18 -6.00 4.48 -18.23
CA ASN A 18 -6.18 5.89 -17.92
C ASN A 18 -4.96 6.69 -18.40
N VAL A 19 -5.17 7.62 -19.32
CA VAL A 19 -4.08 8.40 -19.92
C VAL A 19 -3.37 9.30 -18.90
N THR A 20 -4.12 9.87 -17.95
CA THR A 20 -3.54 10.73 -16.89
C THR A 20 -2.59 9.93 -16.00
N LYS A 21 -3.05 8.79 -15.47
CA LYS A 21 -2.20 7.91 -14.65
C LYS A 21 -0.99 7.38 -15.43
N ALA A 22 -1.19 7.00 -16.69
CA ALA A 22 -0.10 6.55 -17.56
C ALA A 22 0.92 7.67 -17.81
N SER A 23 0.48 8.91 -17.99
CA SER A 23 1.38 10.07 -18.18
C SER A 23 2.22 10.37 -16.95
N GLU A 24 1.62 10.32 -15.76
CA GLU A 24 2.33 10.45 -14.48
C GLU A 24 3.38 9.34 -14.31
N ARG A 25 3.01 8.10 -14.62
CA ARG A 25 3.89 6.94 -14.51
C ARG A 25 5.06 6.98 -15.51
N LEU A 26 4.83 7.50 -16.71
CA LEU A 26 5.83 7.65 -17.76
C LEU A 26 6.67 8.94 -17.61
N ASN A 27 6.27 9.83 -16.71
CA ASN A 27 6.87 11.15 -16.53
C ASN A 27 6.90 11.99 -17.82
N ILE A 28 5.83 11.91 -18.62
CA ILE A 28 5.61 12.68 -19.85
C ILE A 28 4.20 13.31 -19.84
N SER A 29 3.95 14.26 -20.75
CA SER A 29 2.63 14.90 -20.85
C SER A 29 1.55 13.98 -21.43
N GLN A 30 0.29 14.15 -21.03
CA GLN A 30 -0.84 13.39 -21.59
C GLN A 30 -0.96 13.50 -23.12
N PRO A 31 -0.77 14.68 -23.75
CA PRO A 31 -0.71 14.79 -25.19
C PRO A 31 0.40 13.94 -25.82
N ALA A 32 1.56 13.81 -25.16
CA ALA A 32 2.65 12.96 -25.63
C ALA A 32 2.25 11.48 -25.59
N VAL A 33 1.64 11.01 -24.50
CA VAL A 33 1.11 9.64 -24.40
C VAL A 33 0.14 9.36 -25.55
N THR A 34 -0.84 10.25 -25.75
CA THR A 34 -1.84 10.10 -26.82
C THR A 34 -1.18 10.06 -28.21
N LYS A 35 -0.19 10.92 -28.45
CA LYS A 35 0.56 10.94 -29.71
C LYS A 35 1.31 9.63 -29.93
N HIS A 36 1.96 9.09 -28.92
CA HIS A 36 2.70 7.82 -29.02
C HIS A 36 1.77 6.64 -29.29
N ILE A 37 0.60 6.58 -28.64
CA ILE A 37 -0.41 5.54 -28.91
C ILE A 37 -0.92 5.64 -30.33
N LYS A 38 -1.32 6.82 -30.81
CA LYS A 38 -1.75 7.02 -32.20
C LYS A 38 -0.67 6.64 -33.21
N ASN A 39 0.59 6.96 -32.92
CA ASN A 39 1.70 6.55 -33.79
C ASN A 39 1.84 5.03 -33.84
N LEU A 40 1.71 4.33 -32.73
CA LEU A 40 1.74 2.87 -32.71
C LEU A 40 0.56 2.28 -33.48
N GLU A 41 -0.67 2.81 -33.31
CA GLU A 41 -1.87 2.38 -34.02
C GLU A 41 -1.70 2.57 -35.54
N ASN A 42 -1.12 3.69 -35.98
CA ASN A 42 -0.82 3.95 -37.38
C ASN A 42 0.20 2.94 -37.96
N ILE A 43 1.25 2.60 -37.17
CA ILE A 43 2.27 1.63 -37.62
C ILE A 43 1.69 0.22 -37.74
N ILE A 44 0.82 -0.16 -36.78
CA ILE A 44 0.19 -1.50 -36.78
C ILE A 44 -1.01 -1.56 -37.73
N GLY A 45 -1.58 -0.41 -38.11
CA GLY A 45 -2.73 -0.32 -39.02
C GLY A 45 -4.07 -0.65 -38.37
N THR A 46 -4.15 -0.61 -37.02
CA THR A 46 -5.40 -0.88 -36.29
C THR A 46 -5.47 -0.09 -34.98
N THR A 47 -6.70 0.20 -34.54
CA THR A 47 -6.92 0.83 -33.22
C THR A 47 -6.74 -0.18 -32.10
N LEU A 48 -5.98 0.21 -31.07
CA LEU A 48 -5.67 -0.61 -29.92
C LEU A 48 -6.49 -0.24 -28.69
N PHE A 49 -6.97 1.01 -28.62
CA PHE A 49 -7.83 1.50 -27.56
C PHE A 49 -9.13 2.08 -28.10
N LYS A 50 -10.17 2.01 -27.28
CA LYS A 50 -11.45 2.68 -27.48
C LYS A 50 -11.89 3.41 -26.21
N GLY A 51 -12.55 4.55 -26.37
CA GLY A 51 -13.13 5.28 -25.25
C GLY A 51 -14.32 4.53 -24.64
N SER A 52 -14.52 4.67 -23.36
CA SER A 52 -15.71 4.21 -22.64
C SER A 52 -16.15 5.24 -21.60
N ASN A 53 -17.37 5.11 -21.09
CA ASN A 53 -17.89 5.96 -20.01
C ASN A 53 -17.07 5.84 -18.69
N LYS A 54 -16.18 4.85 -18.60
CA LYS A 54 -15.30 4.59 -17.44
C LYS A 54 -13.81 4.87 -17.71
N GLY A 55 -13.47 5.42 -18.87
CA GLY A 55 -12.10 5.70 -19.30
C GLY A 55 -11.71 4.98 -20.57
N LEU A 56 -10.49 4.49 -20.66
CA LEU A 56 -9.93 3.78 -21.81
C LEU A 56 -10.19 2.28 -21.68
N MET A 57 -10.46 1.63 -22.82
CA MET A 57 -10.56 0.16 -22.91
C MET A 57 -9.72 -0.35 -24.08
N LEU A 58 -9.16 -1.55 -23.95
CA LEU A 58 -8.51 -2.23 -25.08
C LEU A 58 -9.55 -2.71 -26.11
N THR A 59 -9.21 -2.62 -27.38
CA THR A 59 -9.90 -3.36 -28.44
C THR A 59 -9.51 -4.84 -28.39
N GLU A 60 -10.15 -5.69 -29.18
CA GLU A 60 -9.74 -7.10 -29.30
C GLU A 60 -8.28 -7.24 -29.75
N MET A 61 -7.87 -6.43 -30.74
CA MET A 61 -6.48 -6.39 -31.22
C MET A 61 -5.54 -5.80 -30.16
N GLY A 62 -5.98 -4.79 -29.42
CA GLY A 62 -5.25 -4.24 -28.28
C GLY A 62 -5.01 -5.28 -27.20
N LEU A 63 -6.02 -6.10 -26.87
CA LEU A 63 -5.87 -7.16 -25.89
C LEU A 63 -4.88 -8.24 -26.35
N LYS A 64 -5.00 -8.72 -27.58
CA LYS A 64 -4.06 -9.70 -28.16
C LYS A 64 -2.62 -9.18 -28.15
N LEU A 65 -2.43 -7.92 -28.54
CA LEU A 65 -1.11 -7.28 -28.52
C LEU A 65 -0.56 -7.16 -27.09
N TYR A 66 -1.42 -6.74 -26.15
CA TYR A 66 -1.04 -6.60 -24.73
C TYR A 66 -0.58 -7.93 -24.13
N GLU A 67 -1.34 -9.01 -24.34
CA GLU A 67 -0.96 -10.34 -23.85
C GLU A 67 0.36 -10.84 -24.42
N SER A 68 0.61 -10.54 -25.69
CA SER A 68 1.87 -10.90 -26.36
C SER A 68 3.07 -10.08 -25.87
N LEU A 69 2.85 -8.81 -25.47
CA LEU A 69 3.92 -7.88 -25.15
C LEU A 69 4.18 -7.73 -23.64
N LYS A 70 3.20 -8.03 -22.80
CA LYS A 70 3.31 -7.84 -21.35
C LYS A 70 4.58 -8.46 -20.77
N ASN A 71 4.84 -9.72 -21.07
CA ASN A 71 6.01 -10.43 -20.54
C ASN A 71 7.33 -9.97 -21.18
N PRO A 72 7.48 -9.93 -22.52
CA PRO A 72 8.71 -9.45 -23.17
C PRO A 72 9.10 -8.03 -22.76
N ILE A 73 8.16 -7.09 -22.70
CA ILE A 73 8.44 -5.70 -22.30
C ILE A 73 8.90 -5.64 -20.84
N ASN A 74 8.27 -6.39 -19.96
CA ASN A 74 8.69 -6.45 -18.56
C ASN A 74 10.11 -7.06 -18.42
N GLU A 75 10.49 -8.04 -19.23
CA GLU A 75 11.86 -8.57 -19.26
C GLU A 75 12.87 -7.51 -19.72
N ILE A 76 12.55 -6.74 -20.78
CA ILE A 76 13.42 -5.66 -21.25
C ILE A 76 13.59 -4.56 -20.19
N ILE A 77 12.50 -4.16 -19.52
CA ILE A 77 12.56 -3.19 -18.42
C ILE A 77 13.46 -3.71 -17.28
N LYS A 78 13.41 -5.00 -16.97
CA LYS A 78 14.33 -5.62 -16.00
C LYS A 78 15.79 -5.55 -16.43
N ILE A 79 16.06 -5.83 -17.72
CA ILE A 79 17.41 -5.74 -18.27
C ILE A 79 17.91 -4.30 -18.15
N ASP A 80 17.13 -3.30 -18.59
CA ASP A 80 17.49 -1.88 -18.44
C ASP A 80 17.79 -1.52 -16.98
N ASN A 81 16.97 -1.96 -16.05
CA ASN A 81 17.17 -1.73 -14.60
C ASN A 81 18.41 -2.44 -14.03
N ASN A 82 18.77 -3.61 -14.57
CA ASN A 82 19.95 -4.37 -14.13
C ASN A 82 21.28 -3.77 -14.63
N PHE A 83 21.25 -3.09 -15.77
CA PHE A 83 22.43 -2.45 -16.38
C PHE A 83 22.53 -0.95 -16.08
N SER A 84 21.48 -0.31 -15.54
CA SER A 84 21.57 1.07 -15.09
C SER A 84 22.52 1.18 -13.89
N LYS A 85 23.37 2.21 -13.90
CA LYS A 85 24.31 2.48 -12.79
C LYS A 85 23.60 2.75 -11.47
N ASP A 86 22.37 3.24 -11.51
CA ASP A 86 21.52 3.51 -10.36
C ASP A 86 20.60 2.30 -10.10
N LYS A 87 21.12 1.34 -9.33
CA LYS A 87 20.30 0.22 -8.86
C LYS A 87 19.27 0.73 -7.88
N THR A 88 17.99 0.41 -8.15
CA THR A 88 16.86 0.79 -7.31
C THR A 88 16.19 -0.44 -6.74
N VAL A 89 15.83 -0.40 -5.45
CA VAL A 89 14.88 -1.32 -4.83
C VAL A 89 13.56 -0.59 -4.64
N ASN A 90 12.52 -1.06 -5.32
CA ASN A 90 11.18 -0.49 -5.28
C ASN A 90 10.36 -1.15 -4.17
N ILE A 91 9.89 -0.37 -3.22
CA ILE A 91 9.22 -0.82 -2.02
C ILE A 91 7.81 -0.27 -1.99
N GLY A 92 6.83 -1.16 -1.85
CA GLY A 92 5.44 -0.78 -1.57
C GLY A 92 5.12 -0.87 -0.08
N SER A 93 4.54 0.18 0.50
CA SER A 93 4.06 0.13 1.89
C SER A 93 3.11 1.27 2.21
N HIS A 94 2.31 1.11 3.24
CA HIS A 94 1.62 2.23 3.88
C HIS A 94 2.60 3.00 4.79
N ASN A 95 2.51 4.33 4.81
CA ASN A 95 3.45 5.21 5.53
C ASN A 95 3.70 4.81 6.99
N HIS A 96 2.66 4.46 7.75
CA HIS A 96 2.82 4.10 9.16
C HIS A 96 3.55 2.77 9.35
N LEU A 97 3.26 1.78 8.50
CA LEU A 97 3.93 0.48 8.52
C LEU A 97 5.39 0.62 8.10
N LEU A 98 5.65 1.47 7.11
CA LEU A 98 6.98 1.79 6.67
C LEU A 98 7.83 2.40 7.81
N ASN A 99 7.30 3.41 8.50
CA ASN A 99 8.00 4.05 9.62
C ASN A 99 8.34 3.05 10.74
N MET A 100 7.45 2.11 11.02
CA MET A 100 7.68 1.07 12.02
C MET A 100 8.79 0.11 11.64
N ILE A 101 8.88 -0.26 10.35
CA ILE A 101 9.83 -1.27 9.87
C ILE A 101 11.19 -0.64 9.58
N PHE A 102 11.21 0.58 9.06
CA PHE A 102 12.41 1.14 8.42
C PHE A 102 13.37 1.86 9.37
N GLY A 103 12.97 2.28 10.58
CA GLY A 103 13.78 3.16 11.42
C GLY A 103 15.23 2.68 11.60
N GLU A 104 15.42 1.46 12.03
CA GLU A 104 16.77 0.88 12.20
C GLU A 104 17.25 0.09 10.97
N CYS A 105 16.34 -0.49 10.20
CA CYS A 105 16.68 -1.34 9.06
C CYS A 105 17.34 -0.56 7.92
N ILE A 106 16.92 0.67 7.68
CA ILE A 106 17.44 1.52 6.59
C ILE A 106 18.92 1.83 6.78
N ASN A 107 19.35 2.17 7.99
CA ASN A 107 20.75 2.47 8.26
C ASN A 107 21.66 1.27 7.95
N LYS A 108 21.26 0.08 8.40
CA LYS A 108 21.99 -1.16 8.11
C LYS A 108 22.02 -1.48 6.61
N PHE A 109 20.93 -1.21 5.91
CA PHE A 109 20.87 -1.41 4.47
C PHE A 109 21.84 -0.51 3.71
N TYR A 110 21.89 0.78 4.02
CA TYR A 110 22.79 1.73 3.36
C TYR A 110 24.26 1.55 3.72
N LEU A 111 24.58 0.94 4.86
CA LEU A 111 25.97 0.55 5.17
C LEU A 111 26.48 -0.54 4.22
N GLU A 112 25.64 -1.47 3.81
CA GLU A 112 26.00 -2.56 2.89
C GLU A 112 25.83 -2.16 1.41
N TYR A 113 24.82 -1.35 1.12
CA TYR A 113 24.45 -0.96 -0.24
C TYR A 113 24.33 0.57 -0.38
N PRO A 114 25.42 1.34 -0.23
CA PRO A 114 25.37 2.82 -0.22
C PRO A 114 24.93 3.44 -1.56
N HIS A 115 25.04 2.68 -2.67
CA HIS A 115 24.67 3.15 -4.02
C HIS A 115 23.33 2.63 -4.49
N ILE A 116 22.56 1.98 -3.63
CA ILE A 116 21.22 1.52 -3.98
C ILE A 116 20.19 2.58 -3.58
N ASN A 117 19.39 3.02 -4.53
CA ASN A 117 18.25 3.89 -4.25
C ASN A 117 17.07 3.06 -3.76
N LEU A 118 16.46 3.47 -2.64
CA LEU A 118 15.19 2.92 -2.16
C LEU A 118 14.06 3.82 -2.66
N ASN A 119 13.25 3.32 -3.56
CA ASN A 119 12.08 4.00 -4.07
C ASN A 119 10.82 3.51 -3.35
N LEU A 120 10.15 4.41 -2.64
CA LEU A 120 9.02 4.09 -1.78
C LEU A 120 7.71 4.49 -2.46
N LYS A 121 6.77 3.55 -2.59
CA LYS A 121 5.42 3.80 -3.11
C LYS A 121 4.39 3.49 -2.03
N CYS A 122 3.48 4.44 -1.81
CA CYS A 122 2.38 4.30 -0.87
C CYS A 122 1.04 4.27 -1.62
N LEU A 123 0.52 3.08 -1.84
CA LEU A 123 -0.69 2.80 -2.59
C LEU A 123 -1.62 1.87 -1.79
N GLU A 124 -2.78 1.53 -2.33
CA GLU A 124 -3.64 0.51 -1.74
C GLU A 124 -3.00 -0.89 -1.86
N THR A 125 -3.24 -1.75 -0.87
CA THR A 125 -2.58 -3.07 -0.77
C THR A 125 -2.74 -3.90 -2.05
N ASN A 126 -3.95 -3.98 -2.60
CA ASN A 126 -4.21 -4.76 -3.80
C ASN A 126 -3.49 -4.22 -5.04
N GLU A 127 -3.30 -2.92 -5.12
CA GLU A 127 -2.54 -2.26 -6.19
C GLU A 127 -1.05 -2.57 -6.04
N MET A 128 -0.50 -2.45 -4.83
CA MET A 128 0.88 -2.80 -4.55
C MET A 128 1.18 -4.29 -4.84
N LEU A 129 0.26 -5.20 -4.51
CA LEU A 129 0.43 -6.63 -4.80
C LEU A 129 0.41 -6.93 -6.30
N LYS A 130 -0.45 -6.25 -7.08
CA LYS A 130 -0.42 -6.33 -8.54
C LYS A 130 0.89 -5.81 -9.12
N MET A 131 1.40 -4.70 -8.59
CA MET A 131 2.71 -4.16 -9.00
C MET A 131 3.85 -5.10 -8.64
N LEU A 132 3.78 -5.80 -7.51
CA LEU A 132 4.75 -6.83 -7.13
C LEU A 132 4.70 -8.02 -8.09
N GLU A 133 3.51 -8.48 -8.47
CA GLU A 133 3.31 -9.54 -9.47
C GLU A 133 3.87 -9.13 -10.83
N ASN A 134 3.68 -7.88 -11.23
CA ASN A 134 4.24 -7.31 -12.46
C ASN A 134 5.73 -6.97 -12.36
N LYS A 135 6.39 -7.22 -11.21
CA LYS A 135 7.80 -6.89 -10.93
C LYS A 135 8.14 -5.39 -11.02
N GLU A 136 7.14 -4.54 -10.81
CA GLU A 136 7.30 -3.09 -10.69
C GLU A 136 7.67 -2.68 -9.27
N LEU A 137 7.29 -3.50 -8.29
CA LEU A 137 7.79 -3.48 -6.93
C LEU A 137 8.64 -4.73 -6.68
N ASP A 138 9.65 -4.58 -5.84
CA ASP A 138 10.53 -5.68 -5.44
C ASP A 138 10.06 -6.33 -4.13
N ILE A 139 9.40 -5.54 -3.27
CA ILE A 139 8.92 -5.95 -1.95
C ILE A 139 7.73 -5.10 -1.52
N VAL A 140 6.78 -5.70 -0.83
CA VAL A 140 5.59 -5.00 -0.29
C VAL A 140 5.42 -5.32 1.18
N PHE A 141 5.32 -4.27 2.00
CA PHE A 141 4.96 -4.37 3.42
C PHE A 141 3.49 -4.06 3.57
N SER A 142 2.71 -5.03 4.04
CA SER A 142 1.27 -4.85 4.17
C SER A 142 0.66 -5.77 5.22
N LYS A 143 -0.58 -5.48 5.60
CA LYS A 143 -1.46 -6.41 6.28
C LYS A 143 -1.68 -7.64 5.40
N LYS A 144 -1.85 -8.81 6.02
CA LYS A 144 -2.12 -10.05 5.29
C LYS A 144 -3.46 -9.94 4.53
N VAL A 145 -3.45 -10.37 3.29
CA VAL A 145 -4.64 -10.46 2.42
C VAL A 145 -4.94 -11.92 2.17
N ASN A 146 -6.16 -12.36 2.49
CA ASN A 146 -6.54 -13.77 2.41
C ASN A 146 -7.03 -14.18 1.01
N ASP A 147 -7.53 -13.24 0.22
CA ASP A 147 -8.27 -13.53 -1.03
C ASP A 147 -7.42 -13.33 -2.31
N PHE A 148 -6.11 -13.20 -2.17
CA PHE A 148 -5.24 -12.96 -3.30
C PHE A 148 -4.46 -14.23 -3.65
N ILE A 149 -4.77 -14.84 -4.81
CA ILE A 149 -3.99 -15.96 -5.35
C ILE A 149 -2.74 -15.36 -6.01
N LEU A 150 -1.63 -15.40 -5.30
CA LEU A 150 -0.34 -14.89 -5.75
C LEU A 150 0.47 -16.05 -6.34
N ARG A 151 0.67 -16.07 -7.66
CA ARG A 151 1.65 -16.95 -8.30
C ARG A 151 3.04 -16.37 -8.08
N ASP A 152 4.00 -17.19 -7.65
CA ASP A 152 5.41 -16.83 -7.47
C ASP A 152 5.71 -15.74 -6.41
N ILE A 153 4.72 -15.32 -5.62
CA ILE A 153 4.88 -14.39 -4.50
C ILE A 153 4.79 -15.16 -3.19
N LYS A 154 5.78 -14.95 -2.33
CA LYS A 154 5.78 -15.44 -0.96
C LYS A 154 5.35 -14.35 0.01
N TYR A 155 4.68 -14.78 1.06
CA TYR A 155 4.38 -13.99 2.24
C TYR A 155 5.24 -14.45 3.41
N LEU A 156 5.89 -13.50 4.07
CA LEU A 156 6.60 -13.71 5.32
C LEU A 156 5.87 -12.96 6.42
N HIS A 157 5.36 -13.70 7.40
CA HIS A 157 4.79 -13.12 8.62
C HIS A 157 5.85 -12.35 9.41
N ILE A 158 5.52 -11.14 9.87
CA ILE A 158 6.39 -10.32 10.74
C ILE A 158 5.79 -10.19 12.15
N GLY A 159 4.48 -10.00 12.25
CA GLY A 159 3.83 -9.79 13.53
C GLY A 159 2.36 -9.46 13.40
N PHE A 160 1.83 -8.88 14.47
CA PHE A 160 0.44 -8.49 14.58
C PHE A 160 0.29 -6.99 14.87
N LEU A 161 -0.75 -6.40 14.32
CA LEU A 161 -1.17 -5.03 14.56
C LEU A 161 -2.44 -5.05 15.40
N ASN A 162 -2.44 -4.30 16.50
CA ASN A 162 -3.55 -4.22 17.44
C ASN A 162 -4.26 -2.86 17.28
N ASP A 163 -5.52 -2.90 16.88
CA ASP A 163 -6.34 -1.70 16.85
C ASP A 163 -6.92 -1.45 18.24
N ILE A 164 -6.76 -0.23 18.75
CA ILE A 164 -7.19 0.19 20.09
C ILE A 164 -8.07 1.42 20.03
N PHE A 165 -9.01 1.52 20.96
CA PHE A 165 -9.72 2.76 21.23
C PHE A 165 -8.94 3.62 22.22
N ILE A 166 -8.92 4.93 21.96
CA ILE A 166 -8.30 5.93 22.83
C ILE A 166 -9.30 7.04 23.14
N ALA A 167 -9.19 7.62 24.32
CA ALA A 167 -9.93 8.81 24.72
C ALA A 167 -9.12 9.65 25.72
N ASN A 168 -9.61 10.86 25.99
CA ASN A 168 -9.05 11.70 27.04
C ASN A 168 -9.10 10.97 28.40
N LYS A 169 -8.01 11.05 29.15
CA LYS A 169 -7.88 10.43 30.49
C LYS A 169 -8.96 10.88 31.46
N ASN A 170 -9.48 12.09 31.31
CA ASN A 170 -10.53 12.67 32.15
C ASN A 170 -11.95 12.49 31.57
N SER A 171 -12.09 11.73 30.46
CA SER A 171 -13.39 11.45 29.85
C SER A 171 -14.19 10.43 30.66
N ASN A 172 -15.51 10.43 30.43
CA ASN A 172 -16.41 9.44 31.04
C ASN A 172 -16.15 8.00 30.57
N PHE A 173 -15.28 7.81 29.55
CA PHE A 173 -14.90 6.51 29.02
C PHE A 173 -13.66 5.92 29.71
N ALA A 174 -12.87 6.75 30.40
CA ALA A 174 -11.65 6.30 31.05
C ALA A 174 -11.93 5.42 32.29
N ASN A 175 -10.99 4.52 32.61
CA ASN A 175 -10.98 3.66 33.78
C ASN A 175 -12.17 2.70 33.95
N ARG A 176 -12.91 2.41 32.89
CA ARG A 176 -14.00 1.44 32.87
C ARG A 176 -14.07 0.70 31.53
N ILE A 177 -14.93 -0.29 31.46
CA ILE A 177 -15.24 -0.99 30.21
C ILE A 177 -16.31 -0.17 29.46
N VAL A 178 -16.02 0.19 28.21
CA VAL A 178 -16.95 0.89 27.33
C VAL A 178 -17.82 -0.13 26.59
N SER A 179 -19.13 0.02 26.75
CA SER A 179 -20.10 -0.92 26.18
C SER A 179 -20.24 -0.76 24.65
N LYS A 180 -20.73 -1.82 23.99
CA LYS A 180 -21.06 -1.76 22.55
C LYS A 180 -22.10 -0.68 22.24
N LYS A 181 -23.05 -0.43 23.14
CA LYS A 181 -24.08 0.62 23.00
C LYS A 181 -23.45 2.01 22.99
N GLU A 182 -22.48 2.27 23.86
CA GLU A 182 -21.80 3.54 23.92
C GLU A 182 -20.94 3.77 22.66
N LEU A 183 -20.22 2.74 22.20
CA LEU A 183 -19.46 2.83 20.95
C LEU A 183 -20.34 3.16 19.74
N LYS A 184 -21.57 2.63 19.68
CA LYS A 184 -22.54 2.95 18.62
C LYS A 184 -23.00 4.42 18.64
N ASN A 185 -23.09 5.00 19.81
CA ASN A 185 -23.64 6.35 20.01
C ASN A 185 -22.58 7.45 20.13
N THR A 186 -21.31 7.09 20.04
CA THR A 186 -20.21 8.06 20.19
C THR A 186 -19.54 8.33 18.85
N THR A 187 -19.07 9.56 18.66
CA THR A 187 -18.22 9.88 17.49
C THR A 187 -16.87 9.18 17.63
N ILE A 188 -16.49 8.41 16.61
CA ILE A 188 -15.22 7.71 16.54
C ILE A 188 -14.41 8.26 15.37
N TYR A 189 -13.24 8.83 15.66
CA TYR A 189 -12.29 9.26 14.65
C TYR A 189 -11.43 8.08 14.20
N VAL A 190 -11.30 7.90 12.87
CA VAL A 190 -10.59 6.78 12.23
C VAL A 190 -9.62 7.29 11.17
N PRO A 191 -8.46 6.63 10.93
CA PRO A 191 -7.49 7.07 9.93
C PRO A 191 -8.01 7.02 8.50
N ARG A 192 -8.83 6.03 8.17
CA ARG A 192 -9.47 5.84 6.86
C ARG A 192 -10.83 5.18 7.02
N LYS A 193 -11.86 5.76 6.42
CA LYS A 193 -13.24 5.27 6.51
C LYS A 193 -13.44 3.85 5.95
N TYR A 194 -12.67 3.47 4.95
CA TYR A 194 -12.75 2.16 4.28
C TYR A 194 -11.61 1.22 4.64
N ALA A 195 -10.87 1.52 5.72
CA ALA A 195 -9.83 0.62 6.19
C ALA A 195 -10.42 -0.71 6.72
N GLN A 196 -9.67 -1.78 6.60
CA GLN A 196 -10.05 -3.10 7.13
C GLN A 196 -10.51 -3.04 8.59
N THR A 197 -9.84 -2.25 9.43
CA THR A 197 -10.22 -1.96 10.82
C THR A 197 -11.66 -1.44 10.94
N VAL A 198 -12.05 -0.49 10.08
CA VAL A 198 -13.39 0.11 10.09
C VAL A 198 -14.44 -0.89 9.65
N THR A 199 -14.18 -1.67 8.60
CA THR A 199 -15.08 -2.74 8.15
C THR A 199 -15.32 -3.77 9.25
N ARG A 200 -14.26 -4.18 9.96
CA ARG A 200 -14.37 -5.08 11.12
C ARG A 200 -15.19 -4.47 12.25
N LEU A 201 -14.97 -3.18 12.58
CA LEU A 201 -15.74 -2.48 13.61
C LEU A 201 -17.24 -2.44 13.26
N VAL A 202 -17.57 -2.09 12.02
CA VAL A 202 -18.96 -2.07 11.52
C VAL A 202 -19.61 -3.44 11.68
N ASN A 203 -18.91 -4.51 11.29
CA ASN A 203 -19.41 -5.88 11.39
C ASN A 203 -19.61 -6.32 12.85
N LEU A 204 -18.63 -6.06 13.74
CA LEU A 204 -18.71 -6.44 15.16
C LEU A 204 -19.81 -5.69 15.92
N LEU A 205 -20.13 -4.49 15.49
CA LEU A 205 -21.21 -3.70 16.08
C LEU A 205 -22.56 -3.93 15.40
N ASN A 206 -22.62 -4.69 14.28
CA ASN A 206 -23.82 -4.88 13.48
C ASN A 206 -24.53 -3.54 13.19
N ASN A 207 -23.78 -2.51 12.84
CA ASN A 207 -24.31 -1.18 12.63
C ASN A 207 -23.54 -0.45 11.52
N SER A 208 -24.20 -0.23 10.38
CA SER A 208 -23.66 0.55 9.26
C SER A 208 -23.69 2.06 9.48
N ASN A 209 -24.43 2.55 10.48
CA ASN A 209 -24.65 3.98 10.74
C ASN A 209 -23.81 4.52 11.91
N LEU A 210 -22.62 3.97 12.12
CA LEU A 210 -21.69 4.49 13.10
C LEU A 210 -21.26 5.91 12.75
N ASN A 211 -21.16 6.78 13.77
CA ASN A 211 -20.67 8.15 13.60
C ASN A 211 -19.13 8.14 13.45
N LEU A 212 -18.65 7.70 12.29
CA LEU A 212 -17.24 7.62 11.95
C LEU A 212 -16.78 8.86 11.21
N LYS A 213 -15.74 9.51 11.72
CA LYS A 213 -15.11 10.68 11.11
C LYS A 213 -13.68 10.37 10.68
N ASN A 214 -13.38 10.62 9.42
CA ASN A 214 -12.05 10.39 8.87
C ASN A 214 -11.10 11.52 9.22
N SER A 215 -9.88 11.18 9.66
CA SER A 215 -8.86 12.18 9.98
C SER A 215 -7.44 11.60 9.92
N SER A 216 -6.43 12.46 9.91
CA SER A 216 -5.04 12.02 10.02
C SER A 216 -4.74 11.48 11.42
N TYR A 217 -3.73 10.66 11.53
CA TYR A 217 -3.33 10.04 12.81
C TYR A 217 -3.09 11.08 13.92
N ASN A 218 -2.32 12.13 13.62
CA ASN A 218 -2.05 13.19 14.59
C ASN A 218 -3.31 13.98 14.96
N THR A 219 -4.19 14.25 13.98
CA THR A 219 -5.47 14.93 14.22
C THR A 219 -6.41 14.08 15.09
N ILE A 220 -6.40 12.74 14.93
CA ILE A 220 -7.17 11.84 15.81
C ILE A 220 -6.73 11.98 17.25
N LEU A 221 -5.41 12.02 17.52
CA LEU A 221 -4.89 12.22 18.87
C LEU A 221 -5.36 13.55 19.47
N GLU A 222 -5.30 14.64 18.68
CA GLU A 222 -5.79 15.95 19.13
C GLU A 222 -7.29 15.97 19.42
N LEU A 223 -8.10 15.44 18.50
CA LEU A 223 -9.55 15.45 18.65
C LEU A 223 -10.01 14.57 19.81
N ALA A 224 -9.44 13.38 19.96
CA ALA A 224 -9.72 12.50 21.10
C ALA A 224 -9.28 13.13 22.44
N SER A 225 -8.25 14.01 22.43
CA SER A 225 -7.79 14.69 23.64
C SER A 225 -8.67 15.87 24.07
N LYS A 226 -9.33 16.54 23.13
CA LYS A 226 -10.06 17.80 23.36
C LYS A 226 -11.58 17.63 23.40
N SER A 227 -12.11 16.49 23.03
CA SER A 227 -13.55 16.26 22.91
C SER A 227 -13.97 14.98 23.63
N ASN A 228 -15.27 14.85 23.87
CA ASN A 228 -15.87 13.62 24.40
C ASN A 228 -16.11 12.58 23.29
N SER A 229 -15.09 12.38 22.46
CA SER A 229 -15.07 11.46 21.33
C SER A 229 -13.99 10.40 21.49
N LEU A 230 -14.03 9.39 20.66
CA LEU A 230 -13.06 8.30 20.66
C LEU A 230 -12.15 8.38 19.43
N GLY A 231 -10.91 7.95 19.58
CA GLY A 231 -10.05 7.61 18.46
C GLY A 231 -9.93 6.09 18.32
N LEU A 232 -9.96 5.57 17.11
CA LEU A 232 -9.61 4.19 16.79
C LEU A 232 -8.31 4.20 16.00
N ILE A 233 -7.26 3.64 16.57
CA ILE A 233 -5.90 3.68 16.01
C ILE A 233 -5.21 2.33 16.15
N THR A 234 -4.18 2.11 15.32
CA THR A 234 -3.31 0.94 15.47
C THR A 234 -2.20 1.26 16.48
N LYS A 235 -2.09 0.46 17.52
CA LYS A 235 -1.22 0.67 18.68
C LYS A 235 0.26 0.75 18.28
N GLU A 236 0.70 -0.13 17.41
CA GLU A 236 2.09 -0.24 16.95
C GLU A 236 2.58 0.98 16.14
N TYR A 237 1.65 1.78 15.61
CA TYR A 237 1.98 3.04 14.92
C TYR A 237 2.14 4.23 15.86
N LEU A 238 1.86 4.00 17.13
CA LEU A 238 1.85 5.05 18.13
C LEU A 238 3.15 5.05 18.94
N ASP A 239 3.84 6.18 18.94
CA ASP A 239 4.87 6.45 19.94
C ASP A 239 4.22 6.52 21.33
N PRO A 240 4.63 5.68 22.30
CA PRO A 240 4.04 5.67 23.64
C PRO A 240 4.06 7.03 24.35
N THR A 241 5.02 7.89 24.03
CA THR A 241 5.13 9.25 24.58
C THR A 241 3.98 10.15 24.15
N LYS A 242 3.39 9.91 22.98
CA LYS A 242 2.27 10.68 22.43
C LYS A 242 1.00 10.53 23.26
N LEU A 243 0.70 9.34 23.80
CA LEU A 243 -0.47 9.17 24.70
C LEU A 243 -0.35 10.09 25.90
N LYS A 244 0.81 10.15 26.54
CA LYS A 244 1.07 11.06 27.67
C LYS A 244 0.97 12.52 27.25
N LYS A 245 1.60 12.90 26.14
CA LYS A 245 1.60 14.27 25.60
C LYS A 245 0.19 14.81 25.35
N TYR A 246 -0.70 13.97 24.82
CA TYR A 246 -2.08 14.34 24.52
C TYR A 246 -3.07 14.02 25.65
N ASN A 247 -2.60 13.61 26.83
CA ASN A 247 -3.45 13.19 27.97
C ASN A 247 -4.49 12.14 27.57
N LEU A 248 -4.07 11.15 26.79
CA LEU A 248 -4.91 10.06 26.29
C LEU A 248 -4.63 8.75 27.03
N VAL A 249 -5.64 7.90 27.07
CA VAL A 249 -5.56 6.52 27.58
C VAL A 249 -6.15 5.56 26.59
N GLU A 250 -5.60 4.35 26.57
CA GLU A 250 -6.19 3.19 25.91
C GLU A 250 -7.42 2.75 26.68
N LEU A 251 -8.51 2.49 25.98
CA LEU A 251 -9.79 2.09 26.57
C LEU A 251 -9.96 0.58 26.56
N LYS A 252 -10.52 0.05 27.62
CA LYS A 252 -11.09 -1.29 27.64
C LYS A 252 -12.50 -1.25 27.08
N THR A 253 -12.84 -2.14 26.17
CA THR A 253 -14.17 -2.21 25.54
C THR A 253 -14.74 -3.61 25.59
N GLU A 254 -16.06 -3.74 25.45
CA GLU A 254 -16.73 -5.04 25.27
C GLU A 254 -16.43 -5.67 23.89
N LEU A 255 -15.78 -4.94 23.00
CA LEU A 255 -15.37 -5.47 21.70
C LEU A 255 -13.98 -6.10 21.80
N ASN A 256 -13.87 -7.29 21.29
CA ASN A 256 -12.58 -7.92 21.01
C ASN A 256 -12.20 -7.61 19.55
N LEU A 257 -11.25 -6.70 19.36
CA LEU A 257 -10.66 -6.44 18.06
C LEU A 257 -9.47 -7.38 17.87
N GLU A 258 -9.71 -8.51 17.19
CA GLU A 258 -8.66 -9.48 16.87
C GLU A 258 -7.45 -8.78 16.22
N PRO A 259 -6.22 -9.15 16.59
CA PRO A 259 -5.01 -8.63 15.96
C PRO A 259 -5.03 -8.87 14.45
N ILE A 260 -4.45 -7.95 13.70
CA ILE A 260 -4.32 -8.05 12.25
C ILE A 260 -2.91 -8.49 11.91
N GLU A 261 -2.78 -9.65 11.26
CA GLU A 261 -1.49 -10.15 10.79
C GLU A 261 -0.90 -9.20 9.74
N PHE A 262 0.40 -8.88 9.85
CA PHE A 262 1.14 -8.14 8.84
C PHE A 262 2.48 -8.79 8.50
N GLY A 263 2.98 -8.46 7.34
CA GLY A 263 4.21 -9.06 6.87
C GLY A 263 4.73 -8.48 5.57
N ILE A 264 5.57 -9.25 4.93
CA ILE A 264 6.26 -8.90 3.69
C ILE A 264 5.82 -9.84 2.59
N TYR A 265 5.45 -9.27 1.44
CA TYR A 265 5.26 -9.98 0.18
C TYR A 265 6.47 -9.73 -0.71
N PHE A 266 6.99 -10.76 -1.35
CA PHE A 266 8.14 -10.68 -2.26
C PHE A 266 8.12 -11.80 -3.27
N ASN A 267 8.72 -11.58 -4.45
CA ASN A 267 8.86 -12.59 -5.49
C ASN A 267 9.87 -13.68 -5.08
N LEU A 268 9.66 -14.90 -5.53
CA LEU A 268 10.62 -16.01 -5.37
C LEU A 268 11.96 -15.69 -6.03
N ASP A 269 11.87 -15.17 -7.27
CA ASP A 269 13.02 -14.66 -8.02
C ASP A 269 13.21 -13.18 -7.69
N ARG A 270 14.13 -12.88 -6.79
CA ARG A 270 14.35 -11.54 -6.26
C ARG A 270 15.83 -11.16 -6.21
N LYS A 271 16.08 -9.85 -6.23
CA LYS A 271 17.42 -9.26 -6.15
C LYS A 271 18.11 -9.60 -4.83
N LYS A 272 19.45 -9.70 -4.84
CA LYS A 272 20.25 -9.95 -3.62
C LYS A 272 20.05 -8.86 -2.56
N GLU A 273 19.84 -7.61 -2.97
CA GLU A 273 19.57 -6.46 -2.13
C GLU A 273 18.25 -6.62 -1.36
N VAL A 274 17.23 -7.18 -2.03
CA VAL A 274 15.94 -7.52 -1.38
C VAL A 274 16.10 -8.65 -0.38
N ASN A 275 16.92 -9.66 -0.69
CA ASN A 275 17.25 -10.73 0.26
C ASN A 275 17.90 -10.20 1.53
N PHE A 276 18.84 -9.25 1.37
CA PHE A 276 19.52 -8.62 2.49
C PHE A 276 18.54 -7.77 3.32
N LEU A 277 17.66 -6.99 2.67
CA LEU A 277 16.63 -6.22 3.37
C LEU A 277 15.70 -7.13 4.19
N ILE A 278 15.24 -8.26 3.61
CA ILE A 278 14.42 -9.25 4.32
C ILE A 278 15.18 -9.84 5.51
N LYS A 279 16.47 -10.12 5.36
CA LYS A 279 17.32 -10.63 6.45
C LYS A 279 17.37 -9.65 7.62
N ILE A 280 17.68 -8.38 7.35
CA ILE A 280 17.73 -7.34 8.40
C ILE A 280 16.39 -7.23 9.13
N ILE A 281 15.28 -7.27 8.39
CA ILE A 281 13.95 -7.18 8.97
C ILE A 281 13.67 -8.40 9.86
N LYS A 282 14.01 -9.61 9.42
CA LYS A 282 13.89 -10.82 10.26
C LYS A 282 14.66 -10.68 11.57
N GLU A 283 15.90 -10.22 11.50
CA GLU A 283 16.74 -9.98 12.67
C GLU A 283 16.12 -8.96 13.62
N ASN A 284 15.63 -7.84 13.09
CA ASN A 284 15.06 -6.74 13.86
C ASN A 284 13.75 -7.15 14.58
N PHE A 285 12.91 -7.95 13.93
CA PHE A 285 11.67 -8.47 14.49
C PHE A 285 11.81 -9.82 15.19
N LYS A 286 13.04 -10.34 15.35
CA LYS A 286 13.34 -11.63 15.99
C LYS A 286 12.55 -12.82 15.40
N ILE A 287 12.33 -12.80 14.10
CA ILE A 287 11.60 -13.85 13.38
C ILE A 287 12.54 -15.03 13.18
N GLN A 288 12.19 -16.17 13.73
CA GLN A 288 12.91 -17.43 13.48
C GLN A 288 12.76 -17.83 12.00
N SER A 289 13.87 -18.28 11.41
CA SER A 289 13.97 -18.69 9.99
C SER A 289 13.22 -20.00 9.71
#